data_0300635522e73a26e8dd54cadfaec134
#
_entry.id   0300635522e73a26e8dd54cadfaec134
#
_cell.length_a   1.000
_cell.length_b   1.000
_cell.length_c   1.000
_cell.angle_alpha   90.00
_cell.angle_beta   90.00
_cell.angle_gamma   90.00
#
_symmetry.space_group_name_H-M   'P 1'
#
loop_
_entity.id
_entity.type
_entity.pdbx_description
1 polymer ?
#
loop_
_entity_poly.entity_id
_entity_poly.type
_entity_poly.pdbx_seq_one_letter_code
_entity_poly.pdbx_strand_id
1 'polypeptide(L)'
;MNKKFLLLALALISALSINAKPRIDRAEPLCWWTEMHCPLTLMLQGEDLADAQVTIQLLNNGKPAKGECTGLQITGQHNAESPNYLFIDLTVNQTGTYRITLKKDKKTSFVDFTIHTRRPDSRMRQGFTSADMIYLIMSDRFVDGD
;
A
#
# COMPACT_ATOMS: atom_id res chain seq x y z
N MET A 1 -1.77 -49.69 -14.85
CA MET A 1 -1.76 -48.24 -15.08
C MET A 1 -0.34 -47.85 -15.50
N ASN A 2 -0.12 -47.40 -16.75
CA ASN A 2 1.21 -47.18 -17.31
C ASN A 2 1.94 -46.04 -16.59
N LYS A 3 3.13 -46.34 -16.00
CA LYS A 3 3.97 -45.33 -15.31
C LYS A 3 4.24 -44.08 -16.17
N LYS A 4 4.28 -44.22 -17.49
CA LYS A 4 4.42 -43.11 -18.44
C LYS A 4 3.19 -42.19 -18.48
N PHE A 5 1.99 -42.74 -18.30
CA PHE A 5 0.75 -41.95 -18.26
C PHE A 5 0.63 -41.14 -16.94
N LEU A 6 1.09 -41.72 -15.83
CA LEU A 6 1.14 -41.05 -14.54
C LEU A 6 2.15 -39.90 -14.53
N LEU A 7 3.32 -40.09 -15.14
CA LEU A 7 4.34 -39.01 -15.27
C LEU A 7 3.86 -37.89 -16.20
N LEU A 8 3.14 -38.22 -17.28
CA LEU A 8 2.57 -37.20 -18.18
C LEU A 8 1.47 -36.41 -17.51
N ALA A 9 0.61 -37.07 -16.73
CA ALA A 9 -0.44 -36.37 -15.93
C ALA A 9 0.15 -35.49 -14.84
N LEU A 10 1.22 -35.92 -14.16
CA LEU A 10 1.92 -35.12 -13.15
C LEU A 10 2.62 -33.89 -13.78
N ALA A 11 3.22 -34.05 -14.97
CA ALA A 11 3.81 -32.94 -15.72
C ALA A 11 2.76 -31.93 -16.23
N LEU A 12 1.57 -32.39 -16.58
CA LEU A 12 0.47 -31.52 -17.00
C LEU A 12 -0.09 -30.68 -15.84
N ILE A 13 -0.14 -31.25 -14.63
CA ILE A 13 -0.61 -30.55 -13.41
C ILE A 13 0.38 -29.48 -12.97
N SER A 14 1.69 -29.71 -13.14
CA SER A 14 2.72 -28.72 -12.82
C SER A 14 2.77 -27.53 -13.82
N ALA A 15 2.21 -27.68 -15.01
CA ALA A 15 2.14 -26.63 -16.02
C ALA A 15 0.98 -25.63 -15.80
N LEU A 16 0.05 -25.92 -14.90
CA LEU A 16 -1.05 -25.04 -14.49
C LEU A 16 -0.61 -24.12 -13.35
N SER A 17 0.53 -23.43 -13.48
CA SER A 17 0.81 -22.26 -12.68
C SER A 17 -0.22 -21.20 -13.06
N ILE A 18 -1.32 -21.15 -12.33
CA ILE A 18 -2.29 -20.05 -12.44
C ILE A 18 -1.56 -18.82 -11.94
N ASN A 19 -0.93 -18.10 -12.86
CA ASN A 19 -0.39 -16.78 -12.58
C ASN A 19 -1.56 -15.88 -12.19
N ALA A 20 -1.81 -15.73 -10.89
CA ALA A 20 -2.80 -14.81 -10.38
C ALA A 20 -2.42 -13.39 -10.81
N LYS A 21 -3.41 -12.55 -11.06
CA LYS A 21 -3.18 -11.12 -11.30
C LYS A 21 -2.91 -10.47 -9.92
N PRO A 22 -1.83 -9.70 -9.74
CA PRO A 22 -1.67 -8.95 -8.51
C PRO A 22 -2.90 -8.07 -8.30
N ARG A 23 -3.53 -8.14 -7.13
CA ARG A 23 -4.69 -7.34 -6.77
C ARG A 23 -4.40 -6.56 -5.51
N ILE A 24 -4.56 -5.25 -5.56
CA ILE A 24 -4.45 -4.39 -4.40
C ILE A 24 -5.85 -4.17 -3.85
N ASP A 25 -6.07 -4.55 -2.60
CA ASP A 25 -7.34 -4.37 -1.90
C ASP A 25 -7.29 -3.14 -0.99
N ARG A 26 -6.09 -2.85 -0.42
CA ARG A 26 -5.90 -1.79 0.56
C ARG A 26 -4.50 -1.21 0.47
N ALA A 27 -4.41 0.10 0.71
CA ALA A 27 -3.14 0.83 0.87
C ALA A 27 -3.19 1.60 2.20
N GLU A 28 -2.16 1.49 3.02
CA GLU A 28 -2.06 2.19 4.29
C GLU A 28 -0.68 2.82 4.49
N PRO A 29 -0.66 4.08 4.95
CA PRO A 29 -1.79 4.96 5.28
C PRO A 29 -2.60 5.34 4.03
N LEU A 30 -3.85 5.80 4.21
CA LEU A 30 -4.75 6.16 3.10
C LEU A 30 -4.29 7.41 2.34
N CYS A 31 -3.56 8.29 3.00
CA CYS A 31 -2.95 9.50 2.44
C CYS A 31 -1.77 9.93 3.30
N TRP A 32 -1.00 10.92 2.85
CA TRP A 32 0.12 11.48 3.59
C TRP A 32 0.24 12.98 3.37
N TRP A 33 1.22 13.61 4.03
CA TRP A 33 1.45 15.06 3.94
C TRP A 33 2.92 15.35 3.66
N THR A 34 3.16 16.45 2.95
CA THR A 34 4.51 17.02 2.83
C THR A 34 5.04 17.49 4.18
N GLU A 35 6.35 17.68 4.32
CA GLU A 35 7.02 18.19 5.51
C GLU A 35 6.78 17.38 6.80
N MET A 36 6.47 16.10 6.67
CA MET A 36 6.47 15.18 7.80
C MET A 36 7.90 14.79 8.15
N HIS A 37 8.21 14.80 9.46
CA HIS A 37 9.56 14.45 9.95
C HIS A 37 9.80 12.94 10.11
N CYS A 38 8.77 12.13 9.89
CA CYS A 38 8.87 10.68 9.93
C CYS A 38 8.89 10.11 8.50
N PRO A 39 9.63 9.02 8.27
CA PRO A 39 9.62 8.32 6.99
C PRO A 39 8.23 7.78 6.69
N LEU A 40 7.91 7.67 5.40
CA LEU A 40 6.68 7.04 4.93
C LEU A 40 7.00 5.65 4.42
N THR A 41 6.45 4.63 5.08
CA THR A 41 6.36 3.28 4.53
C THR A 41 4.90 3.01 4.20
N LEU A 42 4.61 2.81 2.92
CA LEU A 42 3.29 2.45 2.43
C LEU A 42 3.14 0.93 2.41
N MET A 43 2.17 0.43 3.14
CA MET A 43 1.77 -0.98 3.10
C MET A 43 0.69 -1.17 2.05
N LEU A 44 0.91 -2.10 1.14
CA LEU A 44 -0.10 -2.61 0.22
C LEU A 44 -0.52 -4.00 0.68
N GLN A 45 -1.82 -4.20 0.79
CA GLN A 45 -2.46 -5.49 1.09
C GLN A 45 -3.32 -5.91 -0.10
N GLY A 46 -3.29 -7.22 -0.41
CA GLY A 46 -4.07 -7.74 -1.52
C GLY A 46 -3.77 -9.19 -1.82
N GLU A 47 -3.69 -9.57 -3.08
CA GLU A 47 -3.34 -10.92 -3.52
C GLU A 47 -2.14 -10.88 -4.44
N ASP A 48 -1.18 -11.77 -4.21
CA ASP A 48 -0.01 -12.02 -5.06
C ASP A 48 0.84 -10.75 -5.34
N LEU A 49 1.13 -9.97 -4.29
CA LEU A 49 1.87 -8.71 -4.38
C LEU A 49 3.39 -8.88 -4.28
N ALA A 50 3.87 -9.99 -3.69
CA ALA A 50 5.29 -10.22 -3.52
C ALA A 50 6.03 -10.22 -4.87
N ASP A 51 7.24 -9.64 -4.89
CA ASP A 51 8.13 -9.53 -6.05
C ASP A 51 7.55 -8.72 -7.24
N ALA A 52 6.42 -8.02 -7.03
CA ALA A 52 5.90 -7.12 -8.05
C ALA A 52 6.83 -5.91 -8.24
N GLN A 53 7.09 -5.54 -9.49
CA GLN A 53 7.80 -4.31 -9.82
C GLN A 53 6.89 -3.11 -9.57
N VAL A 54 7.34 -2.17 -8.75
CA VAL A 54 6.59 -0.95 -8.42
C VAL A 54 7.06 0.23 -9.27
N THR A 55 6.12 1.00 -9.80
CA THR A 55 6.37 2.27 -10.48
C THR A 55 5.40 3.33 -9.98
N ILE A 56 5.84 4.59 -9.94
CA ILE A 56 5.03 5.72 -9.48
C ILE A 56 4.95 6.77 -10.58
N GLN A 57 3.75 7.32 -10.80
CA GLN A 57 3.52 8.41 -11.74
C GLN A 57 2.60 9.45 -11.11
N LEU A 58 2.91 10.75 -11.29
CA LEU A 58 2.02 11.83 -10.91
C LEU A 58 0.76 11.80 -11.80
N LEU A 59 -0.40 12.03 -11.23
CA LEU A 59 -1.65 12.17 -11.98
C LEU A 59 -1.93 13.64 -12.29
N ASN A 60 -2.04 13.97 -13.57
CA ASN A 60 -2.54 15.25 -14.06
C ASN A 60 -3.94 15.06 -14.64
N ASN A 61 -4.94 15.66 -14.01
CA ASN A 61 -6.36 15.48 -14.41
C ASN A 61 -6.76 13.99 -14.55
N GLY A 62 -6.33 13.15 -13.60
CA GLY A 62 -6.63 11.72 -13.56
C GLY A 62 -5.83 10.85 -14.54
N LYS A 63 -4.92 11.44 -15.32
CA LYS A 63 -4.06 10.71 -16.26
C LYS A 63 -2.61 10.70 -15.79
N PRO A 64 -1.89 9.57 -15.89
CA PRO A 64 -0.48 9.50 -15.55
C PRO A 64 0.35 10.47 -16.42
N ALA A 65 1.14 11.30 -15.74
CA ALA A 65 2.07 12.19 -16.40
C ALA A 65 3.20 11.38 -17.06
N LYS A 66 3.72 11.88 -18.17
CA LYS A 66 4.89 11.30 -18.83
C LYS A 66 6.16 11.83 -18.18
N GLY A 67 7.15 10.97 -18.01
CA GLY A 67 8.46 11.31 -17.45
C GLY A 67 8.68 10.74 -16.05
N GLU A 68 9.83 11.08 -15.49
CA GLU A 68 10.24 10.62 -14.16
C GLU A 68 9.44 11.35 -13.06
N CYS A 69 9.02 10.61 -12.05
CA CYS A 69 8.28 11.15 -10.92
C CYS A 69 9.27 11.59 -9.83
N THR A 70 9.48 12.89 -9.69
CA THR A 70 10.36 13.47 -8.65
C THR A 70 9.61 13.83 -7.38
N GLY A 71 8.28 13.94 -7.43
CA GLY A 71 7.45 14.37 -6.31
C GLY A 71 7.22 13.30 -5.23
N LEU A 72 7.26 12.02 -5.62
CA LEU A 72 7.16 10.86 -4.76
C LEU A 72 8.11 9.78 -5.29
N GLN A 73 9.11 9.41 -4.50
CA GLN A 73 10.18 8.52 -4.94
C GLN A 73 10.24 7.27 -4.07
N ILE A 74 10.48 6.11 -4.70
CA ILE A 74 10.70 4.84 -4.02
C ILE A 74 12.15 4.81 -3.52
N THR A 75 12.35 4.60 -2.23
CA THR A 75 13.66 4.43 -1.59
C THR A 75 13.94 3.00 -1.16
N GLY A 76 12.91 2.20 -1.01
CA GLY A 76 13.01 0.78 -0.66
C GLY A 76 11.73 0.02 -0.98
N GLN A 77 11.86 -1.29 -1.11
CA GLN A 77 10.74 -2.21 -1.29
C GLN A 77 11.02 -3.47 -0.48
N HIS A 78 10.05 -3.94 0.30
CA HIS A 78 10.19 -5.07 1.19
C HIS A 78 9.00 -6.01 1.04
N ASN A 79 9.27 -7.28 0.80
CA ASN A 79 8.27 -8.34 0.84
C ASN A 79 8.03 -8.76 2.31
N ALA A 80 6.79 -9.12 2.64
CA ALA A 80 6.47 -9.82 3.86
C ALA A 80 6.66 -11.34 3.67
N GLU A 81 6.54 -12.11 4.77
CA GLU A 81 6.46 -13.58 4.69
C GLU A 81 5.25 -14.03 3.86
N SER A 82 4.14 -13.31 3.99
CA SER A 82 2.94 -13.54 3.18
C SER A 82 3.06 -12.81 1.84
N PRO A 83 2.79 -13.48 0.70
CA PRO A 83 2.82 -12.85 -0.62
C PRO A 83 1.71 -11.81 -0.83
N ASN A 84 0.81 -11.66 0.14
CA ASN A 84 -0.33 -10.74 0.09
C ASN A 84 0.00 -9.34 0.62
N TYR A 85 1.23 -9.10 1.07
CA TYR A 85 1.67 -7.81 1.59
C TYR A 85 2.94 -7.35 0.90
N LEU A 86 3.00 -6.06 0.60
CA LEU A 86 4.17 -5.39 0.07
C LEU A 86 4.35 -4.05 0.77
N PHE A 87 5.56 -3.76 1.22
CA PHE A 87 5.92 -2.50 1.86
C PHE A 87 6.81 -1.69 0.94
N ILE A 88 6.53 -0.41 0.81
CA ILE A 88 7.25 0.51 -0.07
C ILE A 88 7.66 1.72 0.75
N ASP A 89 8.97 1.93 0.88
CA ASP A 89 9.52 3.13 1.51
C ASP A 89 9.55 4.26 0.51
N LEU A 90 9.02 5.40 0.92
CA LEU A 90 8.77 6.54 0.04
C LEU A 90 9.37 7.83 0.60
N THR A 91 10.02 8.60 -0.27
CA THR A 91 10.39 9.99 0.00
C THR A 91 9.37 10.91 -0.66
N VAL A 92 8.79 11.80 0.15
CA VAL A 92 7.75 12.73 -0.26
C VAL A 92 8.35 14.12 -0.48
N ASN A 93 8.35 14.60 -1.73
CA ASN A 93 8.90 15.90 -2.10
C ASN A 93 7.82 16.90 -2.53
N GLN A 94 6.68 16.43 -3.02
CA GLN A 94 5.65 17.31 -3.59
C GLN A 94 4.24 16.76 -3.33
N THR A 95 3.30 17.70 -3.16
CA THR A 95 1.85 17.39 -3.10
C THR A 95 1.32 16.90 -4.43
N GLY A 96 0.27 16.10 -4.39
CA GLY A 96 -0.39 15.59 -5.60
C GLY A 96 -1.03 14.23 -5.39
N THR A 97 -1.69 13.74 -6.42
CA THR A 97 -2.19 12.37 -6.45
C THR A 97 -1.27 11.55 -7.37
N TYR A 98 -0.80 10.45 -6.85
CA TYR A 98 0.19 9.58 -7.50
C TYR A 98 -0.41 8.23 -7.77
N ARG A 99 -0.26 7.72 -8.98
CA ARG A 99 -0.59 6.34 -9.31
C ARG A 99 0.59 5.44 -9.01
N ILE A 100 0.40 4.50 -8.11
CA ILE A 100 1.34 3.46 -7.76
C ILE A 100 0.92 2.20 -8.51
N THR A 101 1.73 1.78 -9.48
CA THR A 101 1.44 0.64 -10.34
C THR A 101 2.35 -0.53 -9.96
N LEU A 102 1.75 -1.67 -9.71
CA LEU A 102 2.42 -2.95 -9.52
C LEU A 102 2.35 -3.74 -10.81
N LYS A 103 3.50 -4.20 -11.26
CA LYS A 103 3.62 -5.08 -12.43
C LYS A 103 4.26 -6.40 -11.99
N LYS A 104 3.56 -7.49 -12.26
CA LYS A 104 4.09 -8.85 -12.09
C LYS A 104 3.83 -9.62 -13.37
N ASP A 105 4.89 -10.10 -13.99
CA ASP A 105 4.87 -10.72 -15.31
C ASP A 105 4.24 -9.78 -16.38
N LYS A 106 3.13 -10.22 -16.97
CA LYS A 106 2.37 -9.43 -17.97
C LYS A 106 1.13 -8.72 -17.40
N LYS A 107 0.93 -8.82 -16.08
CA LYS A 107 -0.27 -8.29 -15.42
C LYS A 107 0.07 -7.07 -14.57
N THR A 108 -0.86 -6.12 -14.50
CA THR A 108 -0.70 -4.89 -13.74
C THR A 108 -1.91 -4.63 -12.85
N SER A 109 -1.63 -4.04 -11.68
CA SER A 109 -2.62 -3.48 -10.78
C SER A 109 -2.17 -2.10 -10.33
N PHE A 110 -3.05 -1.23 -9.88
CA PHE A 110 -2.67 0.09 -9.40
C PHE A 110 -3.56 0.57 -8.27
N VAL A 111 -3.04 1.53 -7.51
CA VAL A 111 -3.76 2.30 -6.51
C VAL A 111 -3.35 3.76 -6.63
N ASP A 112 -4.27 4.68 -6.44
CA ASP A 112 -4.00 6.11 -6.43
C ASP A 112 -3.81 6.56 -4.97
N PHE A 113 -2.70 7.27 -4.71
CA PHE A 113 -2.28 7.70 -3.38
C PHE A 113 -2.09 9.21 -3.35
N THR A 114 -2.68 9.89 -2.36
CA THR A 114 -2.69 11.35 -2.31
C THR A 114 -1.76 11.89 -1.23
N ILE A 115 -0.90 12.83 -1.63
CA ILE A 115 -0.05 13.63 -0.74
C ILE A 115 -0.65 15.02 -0.62
N HIS A 116 -1.00 15.40 0.59
CA HIS A 116 -1.58 16.70 0.93
C HIS A 116 -0.50 17.69 1.38
N THR A 117 -0.80 18.98 1.30
CA THR A 117 -0.02 20.02 1.96
C THR A 117 -0.24 19.94 3.47
N ARG A 118 0.84 19.93 4.24
CA ARG A 118 0.75 20.03 5.69
C ARG A 118 0.25 21.41 6.09
N ARG A 119 -0.68 21.48 7.05
CA ARG A 119 -1.16 22.78 7.58
C ARG A 119 -0.03 23.47 8.31
N PRO A 120 0.23 24.77 8.04
CA PRO A 120 1.32 25.53 8.69
C PRO A 120 1.21 25.56 10.21
N ASP A 121 -0.02 25.60 10.74
CA ASP A 121 -0.33 25.65 12.17
C ASP A 121 -0.30 24.29 12.87
N SER A 122 -0.08 23.21 12.12
CA SER A 122 -0.08 21.85 12.68
C SER A 122 0.98 21.64 13.77
N ARG A 123 2.09 22.39 13.72
CA ARG A 123 3.15 22.34 14.74
C ARG A 123 2.73 23.01 16.05
N MET A 124 1.74 23.91 15.99
CA MET A 124 1.25 24.66 17.17
C MET A 124 0.13 23.90 17.89
N ARG A 125 -0.35 22.81 17.32
CA ARG A 125 -1.35 21.98 17.98
C ARG A 125 -0.73 21.29 19.17
N GLN A 126 -1.16 21.69 20.33
CA GLN A 126 -0.79 21.06 21.58
C GLN A 126 -1.50 19.70 21.68
N GLY A 127 -0.75 18.63 21.91
CA GLY A 127 -1.29 17.34 22.27
C GLY A 127 -1.75 17.33 23.73
N PHE A 128 -2.13 16.17 24.23
CA PHE A 128 -2.46 15.98 25.63
C PHE A 128 -1.24 16.26 26.51
N THR A 129 -1.49 16.90 27.62
CA THR A 129 -0.48 17.22 28.65
C THR A 129 -0.87 16.60 29.99
N SER A 130 0.00 16.67 30.98
CA SER A 130 -0.32 16.24 32.35
C SER A 130 -1.42 17.08 33.03
N ALA A 131 -1.81 18.21 32.44
CA ALA A 131 -2.92 19.06 32.90
C ALA A 131 -4.29 18.58 32.33
N ASP A 132 -4.29 17.68 31.35
CA ASP A 132 -5.50 17.21 30.72
C ASP A 132 -6.01 15.92 31.42
N MET A 133 -7.32 15.81 31.57
CA MET A 133 -7.97 14.61 32.08
C MET A 133 -8.60 13.86 30.91
N ILE A 134 -8.17 12.61 30.70
CA ILE A 134 -8.73 11.76 29.65
C ILE A 134 -9.70 10.78 30.33
N TYR A 135 -10.96 10.78 29.86
CA TYR A 135 -11.99 9.85 30.30
C TYR A 135 -12.24 8.79 29.20
N LEU A 136 -12.02 7.53 29.55
CA LEU A 136 -12.37 6.41 28.68
C LEU A 136 -13.77 5.90 29.07
N ILE A 137 -14.74 6.08 28.20
CA ILE A 137 -16.10 5.57 28.37
C ILE A 137 -16.25 4.34 27.45
N MET A 138 -16.47 3.19 28.06
CA MET A 138 -16.78 1.93 27.37
C MET A 138 -18.31 1.72 27.43
N SER A 139 -19.00 2.00 26.33
CA SER A 139 -20.46 1.92 26.25
C SER A 139 -21.02 0.51 26.53
N ASP A 140 -20.26 -0.52 26.22
CA ASP A 140 -20.60 -1.94 26.47
C ASP A 140 -20.52 -2.36 27.93
N ARG A 141 -20.02 -1.48 28.80
CA ARG A 141 -19.90 -1.73 30.26
C ARG A 141 -20.87 -0.94 31.11
N PHE A 142 -21.70 -0.12 30.49
CA PHE A 142 -22.79 0.54 31.20
C PHE A 142 -23.97 -0.39 31.27
N VAL A 143 -24.61 -0.47 32.47
CA VAL A 143 -25.82 -1.21 32.66
C VAL A 143 -26.90 -0.58 31.79
N ASP A 144 -27.48 -1.39 30.91
CA ASP A 144 -28.69 -1.04 30.20
C ASP A 144 -29.76 -0.76 31.25
N GLY A 145 -30.36 0.41 31.26
CA GLY A 145 -31.27 0.86 32.28
C GLY A 145 -32.71 0.38 32.02
N ASP A 146 -32.89 -0.91 31.77
CA ASP A 146 -34.23 -1.54 31.65
C ASP A 146 -34.97 -1.57 32.98
#